data_c154e4d6447713d3848ca5b790a8c182
#
_entry.id   c154e4d6447713d3848ca5b790a8c182
#
_cell.length_a   1.000
_cell.length_b   1.000
_cell.length_c   1.000
_cell.angle_alpha   90.00
_cell.angle_beta   90.00
_cell.angle_gamma   90.00
#
_symmetry.space_group_name_H-M   'P 1'
#
loop_
_entity.id
_entity.type
_entity.pdbx_description
1 polymer ?
#
loop_
_entity_poly.entity_id
_entity_poly.type
_entity_poly.pdbx_seq_one_letter_code
_entity_poly.pdbx_strand_id
1 'polypeptide(L)'
;MSDVMRPIKFKHLLRWMLDEYASQKSIFSIPEGKFYYKKDKAYFEIFGEKCETAIGPAAGPATQQAMNLAVSYLTGGRFFELKTVQILDALEVEKPCIDIPDEGYNTEWSTEFSVPEAFDEYVKGWFLVHILDKMLGISQLDERGFVFNMSVGYDLEGIKTPKIDNFIEGLKDASETEIFQECVRDLKAAIESGEIPNISDAAFADSISPKISNSITLSTMHGTPPDEQEGICRYLIGEKKVHTFVKLNPTLLGYDYVRNVFDQQEFDHIEMNPESFEHDMKYDDAVKMIASLKAFGKENGVQFGVKLTNTLAVINDGRRLPTGE
;
A
#
# COMPACT_ATOMS: atom_id res chain seq x y z
N MET A 1 17.26 9.68 17.99
CA MET A 1 17.75 9.42 16.61
C MET A 1 16.77 8.47 15.98
N SER A 2 16.12 8.87 14.88
CA SER A 2 15.27 7.97 14.12
C SER A 2 16.12 6.85 13.50
N ASP A 3 15.56 5.65 13.38
CA ASP A 3 16.19 4.57 12.64
C ASP A 3 16.10 4.90 11.14
N VAL A 4 17.20 4.75 10.43
CA VAL A 4 17.24 5.06 8.99
C VAL A 4 16.99 3.79 8.20
N MET A 5 15.90 3.75 7.43
CA MET A 5 15.64 2.69 6.45
C MET A 5 16.66 2.76 5.32
N ARG A 6 17.11 1.62 4.85
CA ARG A 6 18.10 1.54 3.76
C ARG A 6 17.63 0.54 2.72
N PRO A 7 17.48 0.95 1.44
CA PRO A 7 17.08 0.05 0.38
C PRO A 7 18.17 -1.00 0.12
N ILE A 8 17.73 -2.23 -0.16
CA ILE A 8 18.62 -3.33 -0.57
C ILE A 8 18.54 -3.46 -2.10
N LYS A 9 19.68 -3.62 -2.77
CA LYS A 9 19.71 -3.85 -4.22
C LYS A 9 18.94 -5.11 -4.59
N PHE A 10 18.24 -5.08 -5.72
CA PHE A 10 17.38 -6.19 -6.16
C PHE A 10 18.13 -7.52 -6.24
N LYS A 11 19.33 -7.56 -6.83
CA LYS A 11 20.14 -8.77 -6.89
C LYS A 11 20.48 -9.36 -5.52
N HIS A 12 20.63 -8.53 -4.49
CA HIS A 12 20.93 -9.02 -3.14
C HIS A 12 19.66 -9.55 -2.46
N LEU A 13 18.49 -8.92 -2.67
CA LEU A 13 17.21 -9.44 -2.22
C LEU A 13 16.90 -10.78 -2.88
N LEU A 14 17.09 -10.87 -4.19
CA LEU A 14 16.87 -12.09 -4.96
C LEU A 14 17.79 -13.22 -4.45
N ARG A 15 19.07 -12.94 -4.29
CA ARG A 15 20.02 -13.90 -3.77
C ARG A 15 19.70 -14.34 -2.35
N TRP A 16 19.38 -13.40 -1.44
CA TRP A 16 18.96 -13.73 -0.07
C TRP A 16 17.76 -14.67 -0.09
N MET A 17 16.72 -14.33 -0.84
CA MET A 17 15.53 -15.16 -1.01
C MET A 17 15.87 -16.60 -1.46
N LEU A 18 16.71 -16.74 -2.48
CA LEU A 18 17.07 -18.03 -3.06
C LEU A 18 17.98 -18.86 -2.13
N ASP A 19 19.01 -18.26 -1.55
CA ASP A 19 19.95 -18.91 -0.62
C ASP A 19 19.22 -19.40 0.65
N GLU A 20 18.34 -18.58 1.21
CA GLU A 20 17.53 -18.95 2.38
C GLU A 20 16.56 -20.08 2.05
N TYR A 21 15.87 -20.00 0.90
CA TYR A 21 14.97 -21.08 0.49
C TYR A 21 15.70 -22.39 0.23
N ALA A 22 16.86 -22.35 -0.41
CA ALA A 22 17.66 -23.54 -0.66
C ALA A 22 18.17 -24.22 0.63
N SER A 23 18.63 -23.41 1.60
CA SER A 23 19.28 -23.91 2.82
C SER A 23 18.31 -24.19 3.98
N GLN A 24 17.21 -23.43 4.12
CA GLN A 24 16.36 -23.45 5.30
C GLN A 24 14.89 -23.72 4.99
N LYS A 25 14.48 -23.73 3.73
CA LYS A 25 13.07 -23.79 3.32
C LYS A 25 12.24 -22.67 3.95
N SER A 26 12.85 -21.49 3.98
CA SER A 26 12.21 -20.23 4.39
C SER A 26 12.56 -19.12 3.41
N ILE A 27 11.75 -18.11 3.35
CA ILE A 27 11.95 -16.90 2.53
C ILE A 27 11.68 -15.69 3.42
N PHE A 28 12.67 -14.82 3.57
CA PHE A 28 12.61 -13.65 4.46
C PHE A 28 12.09 -14.03 5.86
N SER A 29 12.63 -15.12 6.41
CA SER A 29 12.29 -15.71 7.72
C SER A 29 10.90 -16.33 7.82
N ILE A 30 10.14 -16.43 6.73
CA ILE A 30 8.86 -17.15 6.70
C ILE A 30 9.11 -18.59 6.24
N PRO A 31 8.85 -19.60 7.07
CA PRO A 31 9.05 -20.99 6.70
C PRO A 31 8.00 -21.46 5.68
N GLU A 32 8.38 -22.36 4.79
CA GLU A 32 7.52 -22.90 3.70
C GLU A 32 6.16 -23.42 4.22
N GLY A 33 6.12 -23.98 5.41
CA GLY A 33 4.87 -24.45 6.04
C GLY A 33 3.86 -23.33 6.37
N LYS A 34 4.26 -22.07 6.24
CA LYS A 34 3.38 -20.89 6.40
C LYS A 34 3.00 -20.26 5.07
N PHE A 35 3.50 -20.77 3.95
CA PHE A 35 3.13 -20.26 2.63
C PHE A 35 1.67 -20.60 2.32
N TYR A 36 0.97 -19.61 1.80
CA TYR A 36 -0.41 -19.77 1.37
C TYR A 36 -0.46 -20.13 -0.12
N TYR A 37 -0.75 -21.38 -0.42
CA TYR A 37 -1.00 -21.85 -1.77
C TYR A 37 -2.49 -21.77 -2.10
N LYS A 38 -2.83 -21.05 -3.17
CA LYS A 38 -4.22 -21.03 -3.66
C LYS A 38 -4.61 -22.43 -4.14
N LYS A 39 -5.80 -22.90 -3.74
CA LYS A 39 -6.26 -24.26 -4.02
C LYS A 39 -7.28 -24.36 -5.15
N ASP A 40 -7.78 -23.22 -5.59
CA ASP A 40 -8.78 -23.11 -6.65
C ASP A 40 -8.48 -21.92 -7.56
N LYS A 41 -9.27 -21.77 -8.64
CA LYS A 41 -9.16 -20.64 -9.58
C LYS A 41 -10.12 -19.47 -9.23
N ALA A 42 -10.70 -19.45 -8.04
CA ALA A 42 -11.58 -18.38 -7.64
C ALA A 42 -10.83 -17.05 -7.44
N TYR A 43 -11.42 -15.98 -7.90
CA TYR A 43 -10.95 -14.61 -7.76
C TYR A 43 -12.14 -13.66 -7.75
N PHE A 44 -11.90 -12.43 -7.32
CA PHE A 44 -12.82 -11.33 -7.59
C PHE A 44 -12.12 -10.31 -8.48
N GLU A 45 -12.91 -9.49 -9.17
CA GLU A 45 -12.37 -8.40 -9.98
C GLU A 45 -12.44 -7.09 -9.23
N ILE A 46 -11.32 -6.38 -9.25
CA ILE A 46 -11.22 -5.02 -8.74
C ILE A 46 -10.41 -4.18 -9.73
N PHE A 47 -11.00 -3.07 -10.17
CA PHE A 47 -10.35 -2.18 -11.14
C PHE A 47 -9.98 -2.87 -12.47
N GLY A 48 -10.74 -3.86 -12.87
CA GLY A 48 -10.46 -4.66 -14.07
C GLY A 48 -9.32 -5.67 -13.92
N GLU A 49 -8.81 -5.85 -12.70
CA GLU A 49 -7.75 -6.79 -12.38
C GLU A 49 -8.25 -7.91 -11.47
N LYS A 50 -7.67 -9.11 -11.64
CA LYS A 50 -8.01 -10.28 -10.82
C LYS A 50 -7.27 -10.23 -9.48
N CYS A 51 -7.98 -10.55 -8.42
CA CYS A 51 -7.46 -10.63 -7.08
C CYS A 51 -7.93 -11.92 -6.40
N GLU A 52 -7.01 -12.79 -6.03
CA GLU A 52 -7.34 -14.14 -5.53
C GLU A 52 -7.82 -14.15 -4.08
N THR A 53 -7.43 -13.17 -3.27
CA THR A 53 -7.90 -13.01 -1.89
C THR A 53 -8.18 -11.53 -1.60
N ALA A 54 -9.17 -11.27 -0.76
CA ALA A 54 -9.54 -9.92 -0.34
C ALA A 54 -8.70 -9.44 0.87
N ILE A 55 -7.42 -9.81 0.92
CA ILE A 55 -6.51 -9.51 2.02
C ILE A 55 -5.23 -8.89 1.45
N GLY A 56 -4.66 -7.95 2.19
CA GLY A 56 -3.36 -7.37 1.87
C GLY A 56 -2.97 -6.29 2.87
N PRO A 57 -1.72 -5.84 2.84
CA PRO A 57 -1.25 -4.82 3.74
C PRO A 57 -1.81 -3.44 3.38
N ALA A 58 -2.24 -2.69 4.37
CA ALA A 58 -2.51 -1.26 4.22
C ALA A 58 -1.21 -0.47 4.05
N ALA A 59 -1.31 0.70 3.41
CA ALA A 59 -0.18 1.58 3.20
C ALA A 59 0.40 2.08 4.55
N GLY A 60 1.68 1.85 4.75
CA GLY A 60 2.42 2.26 5.94
C GLY A 60 3.93 2.17 5.71
N PRO A 61 4.78 2.65 6.63
CA PRO A 61 6.23 2.57 6.50
C PRO A 61 6.75 1.14 6.27
N ALA A 62 6.17 0.17 6.99
CA ALA A 62 6.55 -1.23 6.85
C ALA A 62 6.30 -1.80 5.44
N THR A 63 5.28 -1.31 4.73
CA THR A 63 4.95 -1.77 3.37
C THR A 63 5.80 -1.13 2.27
N GLN A 64 6.69 -0.21 2.62
CA GLN A 64 7.62 0.38 1.66
C GLN A 64 8.78 -0.55 1.29
N GLN A 65 9.01 -1.63 2.03
CA GLN A 65 10.11 -2.56 1.73
C GLN A 65 9.65 -3.69 0.80
N ALA A 66 10.41 -3.93 -0.26
CA ALA A 66 10.14 -4.98 -1.23
C ALA A 66 9.99 -6.37 -0.60
N MET A 67 10.83 -6.68 0.39
CA MET A 67 10.75 -7.96 1.10
C MET A 67 9.44 -8.13 1.89
N ASN A 68 8.90 -7.05 2.46
CA ASN A 68 7.63 -7.12 3.20
C ASN A 68 6.43 -7.36 2.26
N LEU A 69 6.48 -6.82 1.04
CA LEU A 69 5.50 -7.14 0.00
C LEU A 69 5.57 -8.61 -0.39
N ALA A 70 6.79 -9.13 -0.58
CA ALA A 70 7.02 -10.55 -0.86
C ALA A 70 6.51 -11.46 0.27
N VAL A 71 6.80 -11.12 1.53
CA VAL A 71 6.29 -11.84 2.72
C VAL A 71 4.77 -11.82 2.78
N SER A 72 4.15 -10.67 2.54
CA SER A 72 2.70 -10.56 2.50
C SER A 72 2.10 -11.44 1.40
N TYR A 73 2.72 -11.50 0.21
CA TYR A 73 2.29 -12.40 -0.86
C TYR A 73 2.38 -13.87 -0.45
N LEU A 74 3.52 -14.28 0.12
CA LEU A 74 3.74 -15.64 0.61
C LEU A 74 2.69 -16.08 1.64
N THR A 75 2.20 -15.16 2.45
CA THR A 75 1.23 -15.43 3.52
C THR A 75 -0.24 -15.18 3.11
N GLY A 76 -0.51 -14.91 1.83
CA GLY A 76 -1.87 -14.86 1.28
C GLY A 76 -2.37 -13.47 0.92
N GLY A 77 -1.58 -12.43 1.10
CA GLY A 77 -1.91 -11.09 0.63
C GLY A 77 -1.95 -11.02 -0.89
N ARG A 78 -2.98 -10.35 -1.44
CA ARG A 78 -3.15 -10.20 -2.89
C ARG A 78 -3.53 -8.77 -3.29
N PHE A 79 -3.88 -7.92 -2.35
CA PHE A 79 -4.13 -6.51 -2.58
C PHE A 79 -3.14 -5.68 -1.76
N PHE A 80 -2.20 -5.01 -2.44
CA PHE A 80 -1.09 -4.31 -1.80
C PHE A 80 -1.27 -2.82 -1.95
N GLU A 81 -1.37 -2.10 -0.85
CA GLU A 81 -1.43 -0.65 -0.88
C GLU A 81 -0.03 -0.06 -0.72
N LEU A 82 0.41 0.66 -1.76
CA LEU A 82 1.75 1.23 -1.87
C LEU A 82 1.75 2.67 -1.35
N LYS A 83 2.38 2.90 -0.20
CA LYS A 83 2.42 4.22 0.42
C LYS A 83 3.36 5.17 -0.33
N THR A 84 2.92 6.41 -0.62
CA THR A 84 3.86 7.50 -0.82
C THR A 84 4.34 8.02 0.54
N VAL A 85 5.57 8.49 0.56
CA VAL A 85 6.08 9.28 1.68
C VAL A 85 5.58 10.71 1.60
N GLN A 86 5.74 11.46 2.67
CA GLN A 86 5.35 12.86 2.71
C GLN A 86 6.19 13.72 1.77
N ILE A 87 5.65 14.86 1.33
CA ILE A 87 6.31 15.76 0.40
C ILE A 87 7.68 16.23 0.90
N LEU A 88 7.87 16.29 2.21
CA LEU A 88 9.11 16.69 2.88
C LEU A 88 10.14 15.56 2.96
N ASP A 89 9.80 14.33 2.57
CA ASP A 89 10.66 13.14 2.61
C ASP A 89 11.29 12.81 3.97
N ALA A 90 10.80 13.33 5.06
CA ALA A 90 11.26 12.99 6.41
C ALA A 90 10.29 13.59 7.41
N LEU A 91 9.35 12.82 7.87
CA LEU A 91 8.57 13.18 9.04
C LEU A 91 9.25 12.58 10.27
N GLU A 92 9.81 13.41 11.14
CA GLU A 92 10.24 12.98 12.46
C GLU A 92 9.12 13.21 13.47
N VAL A 93 8.61 12.13 14.04
CA VAL A 93 7.70 12.16 15.17
C VAL A 93 8.32 11.40 16.35
N GLU A 94 7.99 11.80 17.56
CA GLU A 94 8.46 11.07 18.75
C GLU A 94 7.90 9.66 18.80
N LYS A 95 8.74 8.73 19.19
CA LYS A 95 8.42 7.31 19.31
C LYS A 95 8.06 6.93 20.74
N PRO A 96 7.11 6.02 20.90
CA PRO A 96 6.19 5.43 19.93
C PRO A 96 5.04 6.39 19.60
N CYS A 97 4.52 6.34 18.37
CA CYS A 97 3.47 7.25 17.90
C CYS A 97 2.11 6.59 17.62
N ILE A 98 2.07 5.25 17.57
CA ILE A 98 0.83 4.48 17.42
C ILE A 98 0.85 3.34 18.44
N ASP A 99 -0.17 3.28 19.28
CA ASP A 99 -0.37 2.19 20.24
C ASP A 99 -1.12 1.02 19.58
N ILE A 100 -0.49 -0.16 19.56
CA ILE A 100 -1.07 -1.42 19.09
C ILE A 100 -0.88 -2.47 20.21
N PRO A 101 -1.70 -2.43 21.27
CA PRO A 101 -1.48 -3.22 22.47
C PRO A 101 -1.58 -4.73 22.25
N ASP A 102 -2.41 -5.16 21.30
CA ASP A 102 -2.64 -6.58 21.02
C ASP A 102 -1.41 -7.25 20.37
N GLU A 103 -0.75 -6.52 19.49
CA GLU A 103 0.43 -7.00 18.76
C GLU A 103 1.73 -6.72 19.53
N GLY A 104 1.68 -5.91 20.57
CA GLY A 104 2.86 -5.46 21.31
C GLY A 104 3.87 -4.68 20.47
N TYR A 105 3.38 -4.00 19.44
CA TYR A 105 4.19 -3.40 18.40
C TYR A 105 3.63 -2.03 18.01
N ASN A 106 4.47 -1.02 18.04
CA ASN A 106 4.12 0.33 17.64
C ASN A 106 4.70 0.67 16.26
N THR A 107 3.80 1.04 15.37
CA THR A 107 4.20 1.51 14.04
C THR A 107 4.81 2.90 14.15
N GLU A 108 5.84 3.11 13.36
CA GLU A 108 6.59 4.33 13.34
C GLU A 108 6.44 5.06 12.03
N TRP A 109 6.15 6.36 12.11
CA TRP A 109 5.97 7.21 10.94
C TRP A 109 7.24 7.94 10.51
N SER A 110 8.22 8.03 11.40
CA SER A 110 9.49 8.73 11.14
C SER A 110 10.51 7.90 10.36
N THR A 111 10.24 6.62 10.16
CA THR A 111 11.13 5.70 9.45
C THR A 111 10.58 5.40 8.08
N GLU A 112 10.78 6.30 7.13
CA GLU A 112 10.30 6.18 5.76
C GLU A 112 11.45 6.33 4.76
N PHE A 113 11.27 5.72 3.58
CA PHE A 113 12.08 6.01 2.42
C PHE A 113 11.67 7.35 1.79
N SER A 114 12.57 7.98 1.07
CA SER A 114 12.20 9.05 0.14
C SER A 114 11.26 8.52 -0.96
N VAL A 115 10.50 9.39 -1.63
CA VAL A 115 9.58 8.98 -2.70
C VAL A 115 10.28 8.16 -3.79
N PRO A 116 11.48 8.55 -4.30
CA PRO A 116 12.20 7.72 -5.26
C PRO A 116 12.63 6.36 -4.72
N GLU A 117 13.13 6.28 -3.47
CA GLU A 117 13.52 5.01 -2.85
C GLU A 117 12.32 4.09 -2.65
N ALA A 118 11.17 4.63 -2.21
CA ALA A 118 9.93 3.86 -2.08
C ALA A 118 9.45 3.34 -3.45
N PHE A 119 9.52 4.17 -4.50
CA PHE A 119 9.24 3.74 -5.86
C PHE A 119 10.10 2.54 -6.28
N ASP A 120 11.41 2.62 -6.06
CA ASP A 120 12.33 1.54 -6.38
C ASP A 120 12.00 0.25 -5.60
N GLU A 121 11.64 0.38 -4.33
CA GLU A 121 11.22 -0.77 -3.51
C GLU A 121 9.95 -1.43 -4.07
N TYR A 122 8.98 -0.64 -4.53
CA TYR A 122 7.75 -1.18 -5.12
C TYR A 122 7.99 -1.90 -6.43
N VAL A 123 8.87 -1.40 -7.27
CA VAL A 123 9.29 -2.10 -8.50
C VAL A 123 10.00 -3.41 -8.15
N LYS A 124 10.93 -3.41 -7.19
CA LYS A 124 11.59 -4.63 -6.71
C LYS A 124 10.59 -5.63 -6.12
N GLY A 125 9.66 -5.15 -5.30
CA GLY A 125 8.59 -5.98 -4.73
C GLY A 125 7.71 -6.62 -5.79
N TRP A 126 7.38 -5.87 -6.85
CA TRP A 126 6.66 -6.38 -8.02
C TRP A 126 7.36 -7.57 -8.66
N PHE A 127 8.66 -7.45 -8.93
CA PHE A 127 9.45 -8.56 -9.47
C PHE A 127 9.51 -9.74 -8.51
N LEU A 128 9.76 -9.51 -7.21
CA LEU A 128 9.82 -10.60 -6.23
C LEU A 128 8.50 -11.38 -6.18
N VAL A 129 7.36 -10.72 -6.20
CA VAL A 129 6.04 -11.38 -6.17
C VAL A 129 5.84 -12.24 -7.43
N HIS A 130 6.18 -11.74 -8.62
CA HIS A 130 6.11 -12.52 -9.86
C HIS A 130 7.04 -13.74 -9.85
N ILE A 131 8.26 -13.58 -9.31
CA ILE A 131 9.21 -14.69 -9.17
C ILE A 131 8.68 -15.74 -8.21
N LEU A 132 8.18 -15.34 -7.04
CA LEU A 132 7.61 -16.23 -6.04
C LEU A 132 6.41 -17.02 -6.58
N ASP A 133 5.52 -16.33 -7.28
CA ASP A 133 4.38 -16.97 -7.91
C ASP A 133 4.82 -18.07 -8.90
N LYS A 134 5.71 -17.72 -9.81
CA LYS A 134 6.21 -18.66 -10.83
C LYS A 134 7.07 -19.77 -10.25
N MET A 135 7.98 -19.44 -9.32
CA MET A 135 8.92 -20.39 -8.72
C MET A 135 8.21 -21.44 -7.85
N LEU A 136 7.22 -21.02 -7.07
CA LEU A 136 6.54 -21.85 -6.08
C LEU A 136 5.18 -22.40 -6.56
N GLY A 137 4.61 -21.87 -7.63
CA GLY A 137 3.26 -22.24 -8.10
C GLY A 137 2.18 -21.86 -7.10
N ILE A 138 2.25 -20.66 -6.55
CA ILE A 138 1.34 -20.18 -5.50
C ILE A 138 -0.06 -19.95 -6.03
N SER A 139 -0.19 -19.26 -7.17
CA SER A 139 -1.44 -19.04 -7.87
C SER A 139 -1.86 -20.24 -8.70
N GLN A 140 -3.17 -20.42 -8.88
CA GLN A 140 -3.74 -21.39 -9.83
C GLN A 140 -4.28 -20.69 -11.10
N LEU A 141 -4.11 -19.38 -11.21
CA LEU A 141 -4.47 -18.64 -12.42
C LEU A 141 -3.35 -18.73 -13.45
N ASP A 142 -3.72 -18.67 -14.72
CA ASP A 142 -2.77 -18.59 -15.83
C ASP A 142 -2.23 -17.17 -16.03
N GLU A 143 -2.77 -16.21 -15.28
CA GLU A 143 -2.42 -14.79 -15.27
C GLU A 143 -2.29 -14.27 -13.84
N ARG A 144 -1.85 -13.03 -13.67
CA ARG A 144 -1.66 -12.39 -12.36
C ARG A 144 -2.95 -12.39 -11.53
N GLY A 145 -2.85 -12.84 -10.28
CA GLY A 145 -3.95 -12.90 -9.30
C GLY A 145 -3.80 -11.92 -8.13
N PHE A 146 -3.03 -10.85 -8.28
CA PHE A 146 -2.80 -9.84 -7.24
C PHE A 146 -2.78 -8.43 -7.84
N VAL A 147 -3.02 -7.43 -6.99
CA VAL A 147 -3.14 -6.02 -7.36
C VAL A 147 -2.21 -5.17 -6.51
N PHE A 148 -1.48 -4.27 -7.14
CA PHE A 148 -0.76 -3.19 -6.50
C PHE A 148 -1.59 -1.90 -6.68
N ASN A 149 -1.89 -1.23 -5.58
CA ASN A 149 -2.69 -0.02 -5.51
C ASN A 149 -1.87 1.11 -4.89
N MET A 150 -1.68 2.21 -5.60
CA MET A 150 -0.97 3.38 -5.08
C MET A 150 -1.73 4.01 -3.90
N SER A 151 -1.04 4.75 -3.04
CA SER A 151 -1.68 5.59 -2.03
C SER A 151 -0.97 6.94 -1.96
N VAL A 152 -1.73 8.01 -1.99
CA VAL A 152 -1.25 9.40 -1.87
C VAL A 152 -2.02 10.12 -0.77
N GLY A 153 -1.37 11.07 -0.11
CA GLY A 153 -1.95 11.73 1.07
C GLY A 153 -1.69 13.24 1.15
N TYR A 154 -1.45 13.89 0.01
CA TYR A 154 -1.17 15.32 -0.06
C TYR A 154 -2.40 16.15 -0.45
N ASP A 155 -2.26 17.47 -0.33
CA ASP A 155 -3.14 18.43 -1.01
C ASP A 155 -2.95 18.37 -2.54
N LEU A 156 -3.80 19.07 -3.28
CA LEU A 156 -3.77 19.03 -4.74
C LEU A 156 -2.45 19.55 -5.33
N GLU A 157 -1.86 20.57 -4.72
CA GLU A 157 -0.60 21.14 -5.20
C GLU A 157 0.57 20.18 -4.93
N GLY A 158 0.58 19.51 -3.78
CA GLY A 158 1.57 18.49 -3.46
C GLY A 158 1.52 17.30 -4.42
N ILE A 159 0.32 16.84 -4.76
CA ILE A 159 0.13 15.73 -5.72
C ILE A 159 0.59 16.11 -7.13
N LYS A 160 0.46 17.37 -7.51
CA LYS A 160 0.91 17.89 -8.81
C LYS A 160 2.43 18.16 -8.89
N THR A 161 3.14 18.04 -7.78
CA THR A 161 4.60 18.21 -7.83
C THR A 161 5.25 17.15 -8.73
N PRO A 162 6.34 17.47 -9.42
CA PRO A 162 7.05 16.50 -10.26
C PRO A 162 7.44 15.23 -9.50
N LYS A 163 7.71 15.31 -8.21
CA LYS A 163 8.04 14.18 -7.36
C LYS A 163 6.90 13.15 -7.29
N ILE A 164 5.70 13.59 -6.96
CA ILE A 164 4.53 12.71 -6.84
C ILE A 164 3.98 12.35 -8.21
N ASP A 165 4.05 13.26 -9.17
CA ASP A 165 3.67 12.99 -10.54
C ASP A 165 4.50 11.84 -11.15
N ASN A 166 5.81 11.89 -11.00
CA ASN A 166 6.72 10.83 -11.45
C ASN A 166 6.45 9.50 -10.75
N PHE A 167 6.07 9.51 -9.47
CA PHE A 167 5.67 8.31 -8.75
C PHE A 167 4.41 7.68 -9.36
N ILE A 168 3.38 8.48 -9.63
CA ILE A 168 2.13 8.00 -10.22
C ILE A 168 2.36 7.48 -11.64
N GLU A 169 2.97 8.28 -12.51
CA GLU A 169 3.19 7.90 -13.91
C GLU A 169 4.16 6.73 -14.03
N GLY A 170 5.20 6.69 -13.21
CA GLY A 170 6.15 5.57 -13.18
C GLY A 170 5.52 4.25 -12.74
N LEU A 171 4.59 4.24 -11.79
CA LEU A 171 3.87 3.01 -11.41
C LEU A 171 2.78 2.62 -12.42
N LYS A 172 2.26 3.57 -13.20
CA LYS A 172 1.40 3.26 -14.36
C LYS A 172 2.17 2.59 -15.48
N ASP A 173 3.41 3.00 -15.71
CA ASP A 173 4.33 2.37 -16.65
C ASP A 173 5.79 2.59 -16.23
N ALA A 174 6.41 1.56 -15.70
CA ALA A 174 7.79 1.59 -15.22
C ALA A 174 8.82 1.24 -16.30
N SER A 175 8.43 1.01 -17.56
CA SER A 175 9.29 0.46 -18.61
C SER A 175 10.60 1.23 -18.82
N GLU A 176 10.55 2.57 -18.74
CA GLU A 176 11.71 3.44 -18.97
C GLU A 176 12.50 3.75 -17.68
N THR A 177 12.09 3.22 -16.52
CA THR A 177 12.78 3.48 -15.27
C THR A 177 14.03 2.63 -15.12
N GLU A 178 15.08 3.21 -14.53
CA GLU A 178 16.36 2.52 -14.33
C GLU A 178 16.18 1.26 -13.46
N ILE A 179 15.38 1.34 -12.40
CA ILE A 179 15.15 0.21 -11.49
C ILE A 179 14.43 -0.94 -12.19
N PHE A 180 13.44 -0.68 -13.05
CA PHE A 180 12.77 -1.74 -13.80
C PHE A 180 13.75 -2.47 -14.71
N GLN A 181 14.57 -1.72 -15.43
CA GLN A 181 15.60 -2.28 -16.31
C GLN A 181 16.69 -3.02 -15.52
N GLU A 182 17.06 -2.53 -14.32
CA GLU A 182 17.98 -3.25 -13.41
C GLU A 182 17.36 -4.60 -13.00
N CYS A 183 16.11 -4.61 -12.56
CA CYS A 183 15.42 -5.84 -12.15
C CYS A 183 15.33 -6.86 -13.30
N VAL A 184 15.02 -6.42 -14.51
CA VAL A 184 15.02 -7.30 -15.70
C VAL A 184 16.40 -7.91 -15.95
N ARG A 185 17.46 -7.09 -15.94
CA ARG A 185 18.84 -7.59 -16.16
C ARG A 185 19.28 -8.58 -15.09
N ASP A 186 19.06 -8.25 -13.83
CA ASP A 186 19.47 -9.07 -12.70
C ASP A 186 18.70 -10.41 -12.67
N LEU A 187 17.39 -10.36 -12.99
CA LEU A 187 16.56 -11.56 -13.07
C LEU A 187 17.01 -12.47 -14.24
N LYS A 188 17.27 -11.92 -15.41
CA LYS A 188 17.79 -12.71 -16.54
C LYS A 188 19.09 -13.41 -16.17
N ALA A 189 20.04 -12.69 -15.59
CA ALA A 189 21.31 -13.26 -15.17
C ALA A 189 21.14 -14.41 -14.17
N ALA A 190 20.23 -14.29 -13.19
CA ALA A 190 19.94 -15.34 -12.23
C ALA A 190 19.24 -16.56 -12.86
N ILE A 191 18.39 -16.35 -13.87
CA ILE A 191 17.77 -17.47 -14.62
C ILE A 191 18.82 -18.20 -15.46
N GLU A 192 19.64 -17.45 -16.18
CA GLU A 192 20.70 -18.01 -17.06
C GLU A 192 21.76 -18.78 -16.26
N SER A 193 22.06 -18.37 -15.02
CA SER A 193 22.95 -19.11 -14.13
C SER A 193 22.30 -20.36 -13.49
N GLY A 194 20.99 -20.57 -13.68
CA GLY A 194 20.24 -21.68 -13.12
C GLY A 194 19.98 -21.59 -11.62
N GLU A 195 20.05 -20.39 -11.06
CA GLU A 195 19.85 -20.16 -9.61
C GLU A 195 18.39 -20.25 -9.19
N ILE A 196 17.41 -20.01 -10.11
CA ILE A 196 16.00 -19.93 -9.76
C ILE A 196 15.29 -21.25 -10.05
N PRO A 197 14.77 -21.95 -9.03
CA PRO A 197 14.00 -23.18 -9.23
C PRO A 197 12.79 -22.95 -10.13
N ASN A 198 12.49 -23.90 -11.02
CA ASN A 198 11.31 -23.93 -11.89
C ASN A 198 11.21 -22.78 -12.91
N ILE A 199 12.24 -21.94 -13.04
CA ILE A 199 12.32 -20.87 -14.04
C ILE A 199 13.64 -21.03 -14.81
N SER A 200 13.54 -21.51 -16.05
CA SER A 200 14.72 -21.79 -16.90
C SER A 200 14.75 -20.93 -18.18
N ASP A 201 13.67 -20.23 -18.50
CA ASP A 201 13.59 -19.37 -19.67
C ASP A 201 13.75 -17.90 -19.28
N ALA A 202 14.82 -17.28 -19.73
CA ALA A 202 15.11 -15.86 -19.46
C ALA A 202 14.03 -14.90 -20.03
N ALA A 203 13.22 -15.35 -21.00
CA ALA A 203 12.09 -14.60 -21.52
C ALA A 203 11.02 -14.32 -20.43
N PHE A 204 11.01 -15.08 -19.34
CA PHE A 204 10.16 -14.78 -18.20
C PHE A 204 10.40 -13.37 -17.65
N ALA A 205 11.64 -12.92 -17.58
CA ALA A 205 11.96 -11.58 -17.10
C ALA A 205 11.33 -10.48 -17.98
N ASP A 206 11.32 -10.69 -19.30
CA ASP A 206 10.69 -9.75 -20.25
C ASP A 206 9.15 -9.82 -20.23
N SER A 207 8.58 -10.92 -19.73
CA SER A 207 7.13 -11.10 -19.63
C SER A 207 6.50 -10.37 -18.44
N ILE A 208 7.31 -9.93 -17.47
CA ILE A 208 6.82 -9.16 -16.33
C ILE A 208 6.38 -7.77 -16.82
N SER A 209 5.09 -7.48 -16.65
CA SER A 209 4.50 -6.23 -17.11
C SER A 209 5.11 -5.01 -16.40
N PRO A 210 5.49 -3.96 -17.13
CA PRO A 210 5.90 -2.70 -16.52
C PRO A 210 4.71 -1.89 -15.95
N LYS A 211 3.48 -2.28 -16.27
CA LYS A 211 2.26 -1.65 -15.73
C LYS A 211 1.96 -2.22 -14.35
N ILE A 212 2.48 -1.55 -13.33
CA ILE A 212 2.46 -2.03 -11.95
C ILE A 212 1.13 -1.72 -11.28
N SER A 213 0.59 -0.52 -11.48
CA SER A 213 -0.66 -0.09 -10.86
C SER A 213 -1.51 0.78 -11.78
N ASN A 214 -2.81 0.53 -11.77
CA ASN A 214 -3.83 1.34 -12.46
C ASN A 214 -4.77 2.06 -11.49
N SER A 215 -4.49 2.01 -10.20
CA SER A 215 -5.40 2.49 -9.15
C SER A 215 -4.66 3.21 -8.02
N ILE A 216 -5.40 4.07 -7.32
CA ILE A 216 -4.85 4.91 -6.27
C ILE A 216 -5.86 5.13 -5.13
N THR A 217 -5.40 5.13 -3.89
CA THR A 217 -6.15 5.56 -2.73
C THR A 217 -5.71 6.96 -2.32
N LEU A 218 -6.64 7.91 -2.30
CA LEU A 218 -6.44 9.22 -1.68
C LEU A 218 -6.65 9.09 -0.16
N SER A 219 -5.61 9.42 0.60
CA SER A 219 -5.63 9.44 2.07
C SER A 219 -5.29 10.84 2.55
N THR A 220 -6.30 11.65 2.79
CA THR A 220 -6.14 13.03 3.31
C THR A 220 -5.98 13.04 4.83
N MET A 221 -5.44 14.14 5.34
CA MET A 221 -5.38 14.39 6.78
C MET A 221 -6.78 14.69 7.33
N HIS A 222 -6.94 14.57 8.66
CA HIS A 222 -8.12 15.07 9.37
C HIS A 222 -8.28 16.57 9.10
N GLY A 223 -9.54 17.01 8.95
CA GLY A 223 -9.87 18.42 8.70
C GLY A 223 -9.76 18.88 7.24
N THR A 224 -9.36 17.98 6.29
CA THR A 224 -9.38 18.35 4.86
C THR A 224 -10.81 18.61 4.38
N PRO A 225 -11.11 19.78 3.79
CA PRO A 225 -12.46 20.10 3.33
C PRO A 225 -12.99 19.15 2.26
N PRO A 226 -14.31 18.89 2.21
CA PRO A 226 -14.92 17.98 1.23
C PRO A 226 -14.67 18.38 -0.23
N ASP A 227 -14.68 19.66 -0.55
CA ASP A 227 -14.44 20.21 -1.87
C ASP A 227 -12.99 20.02 -2.33
N GLU A 228 -12.04 20.12 -1.40
CA GLU A 228 -10.64 19.81 -1.68
C GLU A 228 -10.45 18.32 -1.96
N GLN A 229 -11.01 17.43 -1.14
CA GLN A 229 -10.96 15.99 -1.38
C GLN A 229 -11.61 15.62 -2.73
N GLU A 230 -12.76 16.22 -3.05
CA GLU A 230 -13.40 16.02 -4.35
C GLU A 230 -12.52 16.54 -5.49
N GLY A 231 -11.90 17.71 -5.34
CA GLY A 231 -10.99 18.30 -6.31
C GLY A 231 -9.80 17.40 -6.63
N ILE A 232 -9.18 16.82 -5.60
CA ILE A 232 -8.07 15.87 -5.76
C ILE A 232 -8.54 14.59 -6.47
N CYS A 233 -9.66 14.01 -6.06
CA CYS A 233 -10.21 12.83 -6.72
C CYS A 233 -10.53 13.10 -8.19
N ARG A 234 -11.08 14.28 -8.52
CA ARG A 234 -11.35 14.68 -9.91
C ARG A 234 -10.06 14.79 -10.74
N TYR A 235 -8.98 15.31 -10.17
CA TYR A 235 -7.68 15.34 -10.82
C TYR A 235 -7.17 13.91 -11.12
N LEU A 236 -7.19 13.02 -10.11
CA LEU A 236 -6.75 11.63 -10.28
C LEU A 236 -7.57 10.87 -11.33
N ILE A 237 -8.88 11.03 -11.31
CA ILE A 237 -9.82 10.42 -12.26
C ILE A 237 -9.69 11.04 -13.65
N GLY A 238 -9.74 12.37 -13.72
CA GLY A 238 -9.86 13.11 -14.99
C GLY A 238 -8.55 13.25 -15.74
N GLU A 239 -7.46 13.57 -15.05
CA GLU A 239 -6.15 13.83 -15.66
C GLU A 239 -5.25 12.61 -15.61
N LYS A 240 -5.14 11.94 -14.44
CA LYS A 240 -4.28 10.77 -14.29
C LYS A 240 -4.91 9.49 -14.83
N LYS A 241 -6.23 9.45 -15.00
CA LYS A 241 -6.97 8.30 -15.55
C LYS A 241 -6.73 7.02 -14.76
N VAL A 242 -6.69 7.13 -13.43
CA VAL A 242 -6.54 5.99 -12.53
C VAL A 242 -7.84 5.72 -11.78
N HIS A 243 -8.12 4.46 -11.51
CA HIS A 243 -9.19 4.06 -10.59
C HIS A 243 -8.89 4.63 -9.22
N THR A 244 -9.87 5.21 -8.55
CA THR A 244 -9.62 6.00 -7.35
C THR A 244 -10.47 5.55 -6.18
N PHE A 245 -9.83 5.29 -5.03
CA PHE A 245 -10.47 5.24 -3.73
C PHE A 245 -10.27 6.55 -2.99
N VAL A 246 -11.29 7.01 -2.25
CA VAL A 246 -11.10 8.02 -1.20
C VAL A 246 -11.22 7.35 0.16
N LYS A 247 -10.24 7.60 1.03
CA LYS A 247 -10.24 7.11 2.40
C LYS A 247 -11.01 8.09 3.26
N LEU A 248 -12.05 7.60 3.94
CA LEU A 248 -12.90 8.39 4.82
C LEU A 248 -12.49 8.20 6.28
N ASN A 249 -12.66 9.25 7.10
CA ASN A 249 -12.33 9.22 8.51
C ASN A 249 -13.42 8.56 9.35
N PRO A 250 -13.09 7.96 10.51
CA PRO A 250 -14.06 7.33 11.40
C PRO A 250 -15.02 8.33 12.07
N THR A 251 -14.68 9.61 12.05
CA THR A 251 -15.51 10.73 12.53
C THR A 251 -16.79 10.96 11.72
N LEU A 252 -16.91 10.32 10.55
CA LEU A 252 -17.99 10.50 9.58
C LEU A 252 -19.40 10.37 10.18
N LEU A 253 -19.58 9.48 11.16
CA LEU A 253 -20.88 9.22 11.81
C LEU A 253 -21.19 10.17 12.97
N GLY A 254 -20.27 11.07 13.31
CA GLY A 254 -20.41 12.05 14.38
C GLY A 254 -20.00 11.52 15.75
N TYR A 255 -19.67 12.47 16.65
CA TYR A 255 -19.11 12.19 17.97
C TYR A 255 -20.00 11.27 18.82
N ASP A 256 -21.28 11.61 18.95
CA ASP A 256 -22.20 10.87 19.82
C ASP A 256 -22.38 9.42 19.38
N TYR A 257 -22.41 9.16 18.07
CA TYR A 257 -22.52 7.80 17.54
C TYR A 257 -21.27 6.99 17.87
N VAL A 258 -20.08 7.53 17.61
CA VAL A 258 -18.82 6.81 17.87
C VAL A 258 -18.61 6.62 19.37
N ARG A 259 -18.95 7.61 20.19
CA ARG A 259 -18.90 7.48 21.66
C ARG A 259 -19.81 6.35 22.16
N ASN A 260 -21.04 6.30 21.67
CA ASN A 260 -21.97 5.23 22.03
C ASN A 260 -21.45 3.82 21.63
N VAL A 261 -20.79 3.71 20.47
CA VAL A 261 -20.14 2.44 20.05
C VAL A 261 -19.03 2.07 21.03
N PHE A 262 -18.17 3.02 21.42
CA PHE A 262 -17.10 2.77 22.40
C PHE A 262 -17.62 2.33 23.76
N ASP A 263 -18.67 3.00 24.25
CA ASP A 263 -19.29 2.66 25.54
C ASP A 263 -19.89 1.24 25.50
N GLN A 264 -20.53 0.85 24.39
CA GLN A 264 -21.09 -0.49 24.20
C GLN A 264 -20.01 -1.59 24.10
N GLN A 265 -18.80 -1.24 23.69
CA GLN A 265 -17.66 -2.16 23.56
C GLN A 265 -16.69 -2.09 24.75
N GLU A 266 -17.08 -1.44 25.85
CA GLU A 266 -16.27 -1.27 27.05
C GLU A 266 -14.96 -0.48 26.85
N PHE A 267 -14.95 0.44 25.84
CA PHE A 267 -13.87 1.39 25.58
C PHE A 267 -14.18 2.79 26.14
N ASP A 268 -14.91 2.85 27.22
CA ASP A 268 -15.28 4.08 27.94
C ASP A 268 -14.08 4.91 28.43
N HIS A 269 -12.95 4.22 28.64
CA HIS A 269 -11.68 4.83 29.08
C HIS A 269 -10.93 5.57 27.95
N ILE A 270 -11.36 5.44 26.69
CA ILE A 270 -10.75 6.14 25.56
C ILE A 270 -11.44 7.50 25.38
N GLU A 271 -10.68 8.56 25.53
CA GLU A 271 -11.14 9.93 25.29
C GLU A 271 -10.88 10.35 23.84
N MET A 272 -11.95 10.66 23.11
CA MET A 272 -11.87 11.11 21.72
C MET A 272 -11.65 12.61 21.66
N ASN A 273 -10.93 13.08 20.63
CA ASN A 273 -10.79 14.52 20.37
C ASN A 273 -12.05 15.07 19.67
N PRO A 274 -12.87 15.93 20.33
CA PRO A 274 -14.08 16.48 19.72
C PRO A 274 -13.80 17.36 18.48
N GLU A 275 -12.68 18.08 18.46
CA GLU A 275 -12.31 18.99 17.36
C GLU A 275 -12.17 18.24 16.03
N SER A 276 -11.65 17.00 16.07
CA SER A 276 -11.57 16.16 14.88
C SER A 276 -12.94 15.90 14.27
N PHE A 277 -13.97 15.72 15.12
CA PHE A 277 -15.35 15.54 14.66
C PHE A 277 -15.99 16.81 14.11
N GLU A 278 -15.56 17.98 14.57
CA GLU A 278 -16.11 19.27 14.09
C GLU A 278 -15.58 19.63 12.72
N HIS A 279 -14.29 19.38 12.45
CA HIS A 279 -13.60 19.80 11.24
C HIS A 279 -13.67 18.78 10.10
N ASP A 280 -13.83 17.49 10.42
CA ASP A 280 -13.91 16.44 9.42
C ASP A 280 -15.24 16.46 8.63
N MET A 281 -15.19 15.83 7.46
CA MET A 281 -16.34 15.66 6.55
C MET A 281 -17.55 15.06 7.28
N LYS A 282 -18.73 15.60 7.03
CA LYS A 282 -19.99 15.06 7.55
C LYS A 282 -20.56 14.00 6.62
N TYR A 283 -21.37 13.10 7.16
CA TYR A 283 -21.95 11.98 6.43
C TYR A 283 -22.69 12.40 5.16
N ASP A 284 -23.57 13.41 5.25
CA ASP A 284 -24.36 13.86 4.12
C ASP A 284 -23.50 14.47 3.00
N ASP A 285 -22.39 15.13 3.33
CA ASP A 285 -21.47 15.68 2.35
C ASP A 285 -20.62 14.58 1.71
N ALA A 286 -20.22 13.58 2.49
CA ALA A 286 -19.56 12.37 1.95
C ALA A 286 -20.47 11.64 0.94
N VAL A 287 -21.76 11.46 1.25
CA VAL A 287 -22.70 10.81 0.33
C VAL A 287 -22.84 11.59 -0.98
N LYS A 288 -22.95 12.92 -0.93
CA LYS A 288 -23.01 13.79 -2.13
C LYS A 288 -21.72 13.68 -2.95
N MET A 289 -20.55 13.79 -2.32
CA MET A 289 -19.24 13.68 -2.95
C MET A 289 -19.08 12.30 -3.63
N ILE A 290 -19.43 11.22 -2.93
CA ILE A 290 -19.36 9.87 -3.48
C ILE A 290 -20.24 9.72 -4.72
N ALA A 291 -21.47 10.23 -4.70
CA ALA A 291 -22.36 10.18 -5.83
C ALA A 291 -21.81 10.96 -7.04
N SER A 292 -21.29 12.16 -6.80
CA SER A 292 -20.63 13.02 -7.78
C SER A 292 -19.41 12.34 -8.42
N LEU A 293 -18.49 11.83 -7.61
CA LEU A 293 -17.26 11.19 -8.08
C LEU A 293 -17.51 9.86 -8.78
N LYS A 294 -18.53 9.10 -8.36
CA LYS A 294 -18.93 7.87 -9.05
C LYS A 294 -19.45 8.15 -10.46
N ALA A 295 -20.24 9.21 -10.64
CA ALA A 295 -20.72 9.64 -11.95
C ALA A 295 -19.53 10.11 -12.82
N PHE A 296 -18.66 10.95 -12.26
CA PHE A 296 -17.48 11.47 -12.96
C PHE A 296 -16.50 10.35 -13.34
N GLY A 297 -16.27 9.36 -12.48
CA GLY A 297 -15.46 8.18 -12.79
C GLY A 297 -16.02 7.42 -13.99
N LYS A 298 -17.33 7.18 -14.02
CA LYS A 298 -17.99 6.51 -15.14
C LYS A 298 -17.81 7.25 -16.47
N GLU A 299 -17.93 8.58 -16.46
CA GLU A 299 -17.70 9.44 -17.64
C GLU A 299 -16.25 9.36 -18.14
N ASN A 300 -15.30 9.15 -17.24
CA ASN A 300 -13.86 9.07 -17.56
C ASN A 300 -13.36 7.64 -17.80
N GLY A 301 -14.25 6.62 -17.76
CA GLY A 301 -13.89 5.23 -17.99
C GLY A 301 -13.11 4.57 -16.85
N VAL A 302 -13.15 5.14 -15.63
CA VAL A 302 -12.51 4.60 -14.44
C VAL A 302 -13.52 4.37 -13.32
N GLN A 303 -13.19 3.50 -12.39
CA GLN A 303 -14.01 3.21 -11.22
C GLN A 303 -13.65 4.12 -10.06
N PHE A 304 -14.65 4.45 -9.24
CA PHE A 304 -14.48 5.16 -7.99
C PHE A 304 -15.06 4.36 -6.84
N GLY A 305 -14.36 4.33 -5.73
CA GLY A 305 -14.76 3.65 -4.50
C GLY A 305 -14.37 4.40 -3.23
N VAL A 306 -14.70 3.82 -2.09
CA VAL A 306 -14.34 4.35 -0.78
C VAL A 306 -13.53 3.32 0.01
N LYS A 307 -12.57 3.81 0.81
CA LYS A 307 -11.87 3.01 1.80
C LYS A 307 -12.38 3.41 3.19
N LEU A 308 -12.85 2.45 3.94
CA LEU A 308 -13.20 2.59 5.35
C LEU A 308 -12.18 1.80 6.17
N THR A 309 -11.38 2.38 7.05
CA THR A 309 -11.45 3.78 7.47
C THR A 309 -10.03 4.25 7.86
N ASN A 310 -9.90 5.50 8.29
CA ASN A 310 -8.64 6.04 8.82
C ASN A 310 -8.52 5.77 10.32
N THR A 311 -7.39 6.15 10.92
CA THR A 311 -7.17 6.16 12.38
C THR A 311 -8.07 7.19 13.03
N LEU A 312 -8.66 6.86 14.19
CA LEU A 312 -9.38 7.82 15.01
C LEU A 312 -8.38 8.59 15.87
N ALA A 313 -8.49 9.91 15.88
CA ALA A 313 -7.73 10.75 16.79
C ALA A 313 -8.31 10.65 18.20
N VAL A 314 -7.48 10.27 19.16
CA VAL A 314 -7.82 10.13 20.58
C VAL A 314 -6.85 10.96 21.42
N ILE A 315 -7.27 11.35 22.61
CA ILE A 315 -6.44 12.09 23.56
C ILE A 315 -5.48 11.13 24.24
N ASN A 316 -4.19 11.38 24.11
CA ASN A 316 -3.18 10.64 24.83
C ASN A 316 -3.07 11.16 26.28
N ASP A 317 -3.51 10.36 27.24
CA ASP A 317 -3.45 10.69 28.67
C ASP A 317 -2.09 10.33 29.33
N GLY A 318 -1.09 9.95 28.55
CA GLY A 318 0.25 9.59 29.02
C GLY A 318 0.35 8.21 29.67
N ARG A 319 -0.72 7.42 29.70
CA ARG A 319 -0.68 6.07 30.28
C ARG A 319 -0.14 5.02 29.30
N ARG A 320 -0.33 5.26 28.00
CA ARG A 320 0.08 4.32 26.93
C ARG A 320 1.27 4.81 26.15
N LEU A 321 1.23 6.05 25.70
CA LEU A 321 2.34 6.69 25.00
C LEU A 321 3.01 7.70 25.93
N PRO A 322 4.35 7.71 26.04
CA PRO A 322 5.08 8.57 26.99
C PRO A 322 5.08 10.05 26.59
N THR A 323 4.72 10.36 25.37
CA THR A 323 4.62 11.73 24.83
C THR A 323 3.20 12.25 24.98
N GLY A 324 3.05 13.54 25.25
CA GLY A 324 1.74 14.19 25.46
C GLY A 324 0.99 14.53 24.17
N GLU A 325 1.33 13.90 23.04
CA GLU A 325 0.70 14.13 21.75
C GLU A 325 -0.29 13.03 21.37
#